data_da36bd2b021c0cd1475365aeb0224079
#
_entry.id   da36bd2b021c0cd1475365aeb0224079
#
_cell.length_a   1.000
_cell.length_b   1.000
_cell.length_c   1.000
_cell.angle_alpha   90.00
_cell.angle_beta   90.00
_cell.angle_gamma   90.00
#
_symmetry.space_group_name_H-M   'P 1'
#
loop_
_entity.id
_entity.type
_entity.pdbx_description
1 polymer ?
#
loop_
_entity_poly.entity_id
_entity_poly.type
_entity_poly.pdbx_seq_one_letter_code
_entity_poly.pdbx_strand_id
1 'polypeptide(L)'
;IVDQIHSALEGQHGFGTTSAIHFSLTEPADESMIPHAVAASDHEAMIQVIDVEPGSPSLGERAPLEVYYVEDAGPFGDQQRLLTALPVQGWPLHASHRYAAVVLDTLLTEDGRRFAPSPAMRALRDHHAPEGLSGDAADDYVDAAVALDGAGIDLGHVVGMTVFHT
;
A
#
# COMPACT_ATOMS: atom_id res chain seq x y z
N ILE A 1 16.19 28.71 -11.40
CA ILE A 1 15.03 28.21 -10.60
C ILE A 1 14.76 26.75 -10.98
N VAL A 2 14.62 26.40 -12.27
CA VAL A 2 14.36 25.02 -12.71
C VAL A 2 15.50 24.09 -12.27
N ASP A 3 16.76 24.49 -12.46
CA ASP A 3 17.93 23.71 -12.06
C ASP A 3 18.03 23.52 -10.53
N GLN A 4 17.60 24.53 -9.76
CA GLN A 4 17.54 24.42 -8.30
C GLN A 4 16.44 23.46 -7.83
N ILE A 5 15.31 23.40 -8.54
CA ILE A 5 14.24 22.44 -8.26
C ILE A 5 14.71 21.03 -8.63
N HIS A 6 15.36 20.85 -9.80
CA HIS A 6 15.94 19.56 -10.18
C HIS A 6 16.95 19.06 -9.15
N SER A 7 17.91 19.93 -8.74
CA SER A 7 18.90 19.56 -7.74
C SER A 7 18.31 19.24 -6.37
N ALA A 8 17.21 19.90 -5.99
CA ALA A 8 16.51 19.59 -4.75
C ALA A 8 15.75 18.26 -4.83
N LEU A 9 15.20 17.92 -6.02
CA LEU A 9 14.50 16.66 -6.25
C LEU A 9 15.48 15.47 -6.38
N GLU A 10 16.65 15.67 -6.97
CA GLU A 10 17.70 14.64 -7.07
C GLU A 10 18.24 14.18 -5.70
N GLY A 11 18.12 15.01 -4.67
CA GLY A 11 18.52 14.68 -3.31
C GLY A 11 17.41 14.10 -2.42
N GLN A 12 16.18 14.00 -2.95
CA GLN A 12 15.07 13.42 -2.20
C GLN A 12 14.98 11.92 -2.51
N HIS A 13 15.25 11.11 -1.50
CA HIS A 13 15.08 9.67 -1.54
C HIS A 13 13.85 9.31 -0.70
N GLY A 14 12.89 8.60 -1.31
CA GLY A 14 11.69 8.13 -0.61
C GLY A 14 10.45 9.00 -0.83
N PHE A 15 9.34 8.50 -0.32
CA PHE A 15 8.03 9.15 -0.34
C PHE A 15 7.82 10.03 0.91
N GLY A 16 6.95 11.02 0.80
CA GLY A 16 6.60 11.85 1.97
C GLY A 16 5.88 11.03 3.04
N THR A 17 6.22 11.25 4.31
CA THR A 17 5.64 10.55 5.46
C THR A 17 4.13 10.77 5.65
N THR A 18 3.54 11.68 4.88
CA THR A 18 2.10 12.00 4.86
C THR A 18 1.52 11.87 3.45
N SER A 19 2.24 11.23 2.53
CA SER A 19 1.78 11.05 1.14
C SER A 19 0.67 10.01 1.07
N ALA A 20 -0.28 10.24 0.16
CA ALA A 20 -1.32 9.28 -0.14
C ALA A 20 -0.77 8.10 -0.96
N ILE A 21 -1.30 6.91 -0.68
CA ILE A 21 -1.02 5.67 -1.40
C ILE A 21 -2.27 5.33 -2.21
N HIS A 22 -2.09 5.01 -3.49
CA HIS A 22 -3.18 4.78 -4.40
C HIS A 22 -3.15 3.37 -4.99
N PHE A 23 -4.30 2.71 -5.01
CA PHE A 23 -4.50 1.44 -5.71
C PHE A 23 -5.56 1.62 -6.79
N SER A 24 -5.20 1.33 -8.04
CA SER A 24 -6.18 1.23 -9.13
C SER A 24 -6.83 -0.14 -9.09
N LEU A 25 -8.14 -0.19 -8.92
CA LEU A 25 -8.91 -1.41 -8.90
C LEU A 25 -9.35 -1.81 -10.31
N THR A 26 -9.35 -3.10 -10.60
CA THR A 26 -9.75 -3.64 -11.91
C THR A 26 -11.25 -3.60 -12.14
N GLU A 27 -12.04 -3.59 -11.06
CA GLU A 27 -13.50 -3.58 -11.06
C GLU A 27 -14.01 -2.56 -10.04
N PRO A 28 -15.27 -2.10 -10.13
CA PRO A 28 -15.87 -1.25 -9.09
C PRO A 28 -15.88 -1.97 -7.74
N ALA A 29 -15.58 -1.24 -6.67
CA ALA A 29 -15.65 -1.76 -5.31
C ALA A 29 -17.01 -1.46 -4.68
N ASP A 30 -17.44 -2.28 -3.73
CA ASP A 30 -18.58 -1.97 -2.88
C ASP A 30 -18.23 -0.82 -1.93
N GLU A 31 -18.57 0.39 -2.35
CA GLU A 31 -18.25 1.61 -1.61
C GLU A 31 -18.85 1.61 -0.20
N SER A 32 -19.96 0.91 0.00
CA SER A 32 -20.63 0.83 1.31
C SER A 32 -19.80 0.09 2.37
N MET A 33 -18.85 -0.73 1.95
CA MET A 33 -17.95 -1.48 2.82
C MET A 33 -16.64 -0.71 3.14
N ILE A 34 -16.33 0.35 2.39
CA ILE A 34 -15.08 1.08 2.55
C ILE A 34 -15.17 2.03 3.74
N PRO A 35 -14.39 1.81 4.81
CA PRO A 35 -14.39 2.71 5.96
C PRO A 35 -13.72 4.05 5.59
N HIS A 36 -14.22 5.15 6.12
CA HIS A 36 -13.56 6.45 5.96
C HIS A 36 -12.26 6.57 6.77
N ALA A 37 -12.11 5.74 7.80
CA ALA A 37 -10.92 5.72 8.65
C ALA A 37 -10.65 4.31 9.15
N VAL A 38 -9.37 3.98 9.27
CA VAL A 38 -8.86 2.71 9.80
C VAL A 38 -7.96 3.02 11.00
N ALA A 39 -8.25 2.41 12.14
CA ALA A 39 -7.40 2.53 13.31
C ALA A 39 -6.17 1.62 13.21
N ALA A 40 -5.04 2.04 13.77
CA ALA A 40 -3.83 1.21 13.83
C ALA A 40 -4.05 -0.15 14.54
N SER A 41 -5.04 -0.24 15.42
CA SER A 41 -5.42 -1.48 16.12
C SER A 41 -6.37 -2.38 15.31
N ASP A 42 -6.86 -1.93 14.17
CA ASP A 42 -7.74 -2.73 13.31
C ASP A 42 -6.91 -3.65 12.40
N HIS A 43 -6.67 -4.86 12.87
CA HIS A 43 -5.86 -5.87 12.18
C HIS A 43 -6.61 -6.57 11.04
N GLU A 44 -7.92 -6.37 10.93
CA GLU A 44 -8.77 -6.98 9.90
C GLU A 44 -9.21 -5.97 8.83
N ALA A 45 -8.75 -4.72 8.94
CA ALA A 45 -9.07 -3.69 7.97
C ALA A 45 -8.68 -4.10 6.54
N MET A 46 -9.56 -3.84 5.57
CA MET A 46 -9.36 -4.22 4.17
C MET A 46 -8.18 -3.52 3.50
N ILE A 47 -7.70 -2.41 4.05
CA ILE A 47 -6.50 -1.72 3.63
C ILE A 47 -5.66 -1.38 4.86
N GLN A 48 -4.36 -1.67 4.79
CA GLN A 48 -3.43 -1.44 5.88
C GLN A 48 -2.11 -0.89 5.34
N VAL A 49 -1.45 -0.03 6.12
CA VAL A 49 -0.06 0.41 5.89
C VAL A 49 0.75 -0.02 7.11
N ILE A 50 1.75 -0.84 6.87
CA ILE A 50 2.49 -1.58 7.89
C ILE A 50 3.97 -1.26 7.77
N ASP A 51 4.61 -0.94 8.90
CA ASP A 51 6.05 -0.79 8.97
C ASP A 51 6.72 -2.17 8.75
N VAL A 52 7.55 -2.25 7.72
CA VAL A 52 8.29 -3.47 7.36
C VAL A 52 9.80 -3.21 7.33
N GLU A 53 10.26 -2.13 8.02
CA GLU A 53 11.68 -1.81 8.12
C GLU A 53 12.42 -2.85 8.95
N PRO A 54 13.43 -3.55 8.39
CA PRO A 54 14.17 -4.57 9.10
C PRO A 54 14.90 -4.03 10.33
N GLY A 55 14.69 -4.68 11.46
CA GLY A 55 15.33 -4.29 12.73
C GLY A 55 14.73 -3.06 13.41
N SER A 56 13.68 -2.49 12.86
CA SER A 56 12.94 -1.41 13.49
C SER A 56 12.19 -1.91 14.74
N PRO A 57 12.15 -1.12 15.83
CA PRO A 57 11.30 -1.44 16.97
C PRO A 57 9.80 -1.38 16.64
N SER A 58 9.42 -0.68 15.57
CA SER A 58 8.04 -0.56 15.06
C SER A 58 7.72 -1.57 13.94
N LEU A 59 8.59 -2.54 13.68
CA LEU A 59 8.31 -3.59 12.69
C LEU A 59 6.97 -4.28 12.98
N GLY A 60 6.08 -4.29 12.00
CA GLY A 60 4.72 -4.84 12.11
C GLY A 60 3.68 -3.87 12.65
N GLU A 61 4.07 -2.67 13.10
CA GLU A 61 3.11 -1.64 13.50
C GLU A 61 2.33 -1.10 12.30
N ARG A 62 1.06 -0.81 12.52
CA ARG A 62 0.14 -0.28 11.50
C ARG A 62 -0.05 1.21 11.68
N ALA A 63 -0.06 1.94 10.58
CA ALA A 63 -0.42 3.35 10.58
C ALA A 63 -1.95 3.52 10.61
N PRO A 64 -2.49 4.49 11.38
CA PRO A 64 -3.87 4.88 11.24
C PRO A 64 -4.08 5.61 9.92
N LEU A 65 -5.20 5.33 9.22
CA LEU A 65 -5.43 5.80 7.86
C LEU A 65 -6.79 6.49 7.73
N GLU A 66 -6.84 7.50 6.87
CA GLU A 66 -8.05 7.93 6.19
C GLU A 66 -8.14 7.21 4.84
N VAL A 67 -9.34 6.76 4.48
CA VAL A 67 -9.54 5.96 3.27
C VAL A 67 -10.58 6.62 2.40
N TYR A 68 -10.30 6.70 1.10
CA TYR A 68 -11.16 7.28 0.08
C TYR A 68 -11.26 6.34 -1.10
N TYR A 69 -12.44 6.28 -1.69
CA TYR A 69 -12.65 5.59 -2.97
C TYR A 69 -13.28 6.56 -3.96
N VAL A 70 -12.78 6.55 -5.17
CA VAL A 70 -13.30 7.35 -6.27
C VAL A 70 -13.42 6.45 -7.50
N GLU A 71 -14.64 6.26 -7.98
CA GLU A 71 -14.89 5.44 -9.16
C GLU A 71 -14.45 6.13 -10.45
N ASP A 72 -14.67 7.44 -10.55
CA ASP A 72 -14.26 8.27 -11.68
C ASP A 72 -13.46 9.47 -11.17
N ALA A 73 -12.16 9.47 -11.43
CA ALA A 73 -11.24 10.55 -11.02
C ALA A 73 -11.41 11.85 -11.84
N GLY A 74 -12.42 11.90 -12.73
CA GLY A 74 -12.79 13.11 -13.49
C GLY A 74 -11.90 13.37 -14.71
N PRO A 75 -12.03 14.56 -15.35
CA PRO A 75 -11.51 14.81 -16.69
C PRO A 75 -9.97 14.94 -16.77
N PHE A 76 -9.28 14.89 -15.65
CA PHE A 76 -7.81 15.03 -15.58
C PHE A 76 -7.06 13.75 -15.33
N GLY A 77 -7.74 12.59 -15.23
CA GLY A 77 -7.09 11.32 -14.96
C GLY A 77 -7.74 10.19 -15.75
N ASP A 78 -6.90 9.40 -16.43
CA ASP A 78 -7.30 8.10 -16.98
C ASP A 78 -7.49 7.04 -15.88
N GLN A 79 -7.34 7.43 -14.60
CA GLN A 79 -7.44 6.54 -13.45
C GLN A 79 -8.89 6.48 -12.98
N GLN A 80 -9.50 5.34 -13.18
CA GLN A 80 -10.81 4.98 -12.65
C GLN A 80 -10.63 4.05 -11.46
N ARG A 81 -11.61 4.04 -10.54
CA ARG A 81 -11.67 3.10 -9.41
C ARG A 81 -10.43 3.16 -8.52
N LEU A 82 -10.17 4.36 -8.01
CA LEU A 82 -8.99 4.62 -7.20
C LEU A 82 -9.32 4.46 -5.71
N LEU A 83 -8.74 3.45 -5.08
CA LEU A 83 -8.74 3.31 -3.63
C LEU A 83 -7.49 4.02 -3.08
N THR A 84 -7.69 4.94 -2.15
CA THR A 84 -6.65 5.80 -1.60
C THR A 84 -6.56 5.60 -0.09
N ALA A 85 -5.36 5.35 0.42
CA ALA A 85 -5.02 5.39 1.83
C ALA A 85 -4.13 6.59 2.13
N LEU A 86 -4.48 7.36 3.13
CA LEU A 86 -3.74 8.53 3.59
C LEU A 86 -3.43 8.38 5.08
N PRO A 87 -2.17 8.47 5.52
CA PRO A 87 -1.85 8.52 6.93
C PRO A 87 -2.62 9.66 7.62
N VAL A 88 -3.24 9.37 8.76
CA VAL A 88 -4.06 10.36 9.49
C VAL A 88 -3.22 11.59 9.81
N GLN A 89 -3.79 12.78 9.58
CA GLN A 89 -3.11 14.03 9.86
C GLN A 89 -2.68 14.13 11.34
N GLY A 90 -1.41 14.39 11.57
CA GLY A 90 -0.81 14.40 12.91
C GLY A 90 -0.17 13.08 13.33
N TRP A 91 -0.31 12.02 12.53
CA TRP A 91 0.34 10.72 12.70
C TRP A 91 1.14 10.34 11.44
N PRO A 92 2.23 11.09 11.14
CA PRO A 92 3.04 10.78 9.97
C PRO A 92 3.72 9.43 10.13
N LEU A 93 4.01 8.77 9.00
CA LEU A 93 4.88 7.61 8.98
C LEU A 93 6.27 7.97 9.52
N HIS A 94 7.01 7.02 10.03
CA HIS A 94 8.40 7.25 10.46
C HIS A 94 9.27 7.54 9.24
N ALA A 95 10.16 8.51 9.36
CA ALA A 95 11.11 8.84 8.30
C ALA A 95 12.19 7.76 8.18
N SER A 96 12.65 7.51 6.95
CA SER A 96 13.68 6.50 6.65
C SER A 96 13.28 5.08 7.03
N HIS A 97 11.98 4.76 6.94
CA HIS A 97 11.44 3.42 7.11
C HIS A 97 10.90 2.88 5.81
N ARG A 98 10.86 1.56 5.71
CA ARG A 98 10.18 0.82 4.66
C ARG A 98 8.77 0.47 5.12
N TYR A 99 7.80 0.73 4.26
CA TYR A 99 6.40 0.41 4.50
C TYR A 99 5.84 -0.48 3.40
N ALA A 100 4.94 -1.38 3.79
CA ALA A 100 4.08 -2.09 2.87
C ALA A 100 2.64 -1.60 3.04
N ALA A 101 2.02 -1.15 1.95
CA ALA A 101 0.59 -0.94 1.90
C ALA A 101 -0.06 -2.16 1.25
N VAL A 102 -1.08 -2.73 1.89
CA VAL A 102 -1.77 -3.95 1.44
C VAL A 102 -3.27 -3.73 1.33
N VAL A 103 -3.88 -4.37 0.34
CA VAL A 103 -5.34 -4.50 0.20
C VAL A 103 -5.70 -5.96 0.35
N LEU A 104 -6.67 -6.25 1.23
CA LEU A 104 -7.13 -7.60 1.52
C LEU A 104 -8.36 -7.98 0.68
N ASP A 105 -8.60 -9.28 0.50
CA ASP A 105 -9.74 -9.85 -0.22
C ASP A 105 -11.08 -9.73 0.53
N THR A 106 -11.06 -9.11 1.71
CA THR A 106 -12.25 -8.63 2.42
C THR A 106 -12.89 -7.41 1.75
N LEU A 107 -12.11 -6.65 0.94
CA LEU A 107 -12.69 -5.68 0.02
C LEU A 107 -13.41 -6.45 -1.10
N LEU A 108 -14.70 -6.17 -1.27
CA LEU A 108 -15.51 -6.80 -2.30
C LEU A 108 -15.75 -5.87 -3.48
N THR A 109 -16.00 -6.45 -4.64
CA THR A 109 -16.54 -5.75 -5.80
C THR A 109 -18.00 -5.35 -5.55
N GLU A 110 -18.53 -4.40 -6.32
CA GLU A 110 -19.94 -3.93 -6.22
C GLU A 110 -20.95 -5.09 -6.33
N ASP A 111 -20.63 -6.14 -7.07
CA ASP A 111 -21.46 -7.35 -7.21
C ASP A 111 -21.16 -8.43 -6.13
N GLY A 112 -20.43 -8.09 -5.08
CA GLY A 112 -20.18 -8.94 -3.92
C GLY A 112 -19.13 -10.04 -4.13
N ARG A 113 -18.32 -9.99 -5.18
CA ARG A 113 -17.21 -10.93 -5.41
C ARG A 113 -15.92 -10.43 -4.74
N ARG A 114 -15.01 -11.35 -4.46
CA ARG A 114 -13.65 -11.01 -4.03
C ARG A 114 -12.81 -10.59 -5.23
N PHE A 115 -11.94 -9.59 -5.03
CA PHE A 115 -10.91 -9.26 -6.01
C PHE A 115 -9.92 -10.42 -6.15
N ALA A 116 -9.54 -10.71 -7.39
CA ALA A 116 -8.52 -11.73 -7.65
C ALA A 116 -7.11 -11.14 -7.49
N PRO A 117 -6.17 -11.88 -6.87
CA PRO A 117 -4.79 -11.42 -6.79
C PRO A 117 -4.16 -11.33 -8.17
N SER A 118 -3.36 -10.28 -8.38
CA SER A 118 -2.57 -10.12 -9.60
C SER A 118 -1.52 -11.24 -9.76
N PRO A 119 -0.94 -11.46 -10.95
CA PRO A 119 0.20 -12.37 -11.11
C PRO A 119 1.37 -12.02 -10.19
N ALA A 120 1.63 -10.72 -9.99
CA ALA A 120 2.67 -10.23 -9.08
C ALA A 120 2.38 -10.66 -7.62
N MET A 121 1.14 -10.52 -7.17
CA MET A 121 0.76 -10.97 -5.82
C MET A 121 0.90 -12.48 -5.64
N ARG A 122 0.59 -13.27 -6.68
CA ARG A 122 0.79 -14.73 -6.60
C ARG A 122 2.27 -15.10 -6.43
N ALA A 123 3.17 -14.42 -7.12
CA ALA A 123 4.62 -14.62 -6.93
C ALA A 123 5.07 -14.26 -5.51
N LEU A 124 4.60 -13.14 -4.97
CA LEU A 124 4.94 -12.68 -3.61
C LEU A 124 4.40 -13.60 -2.51
N ARG A 125 3.26 -14.25 -2.71
CA ARG A 125 2.75 -15.29 -1.80
C ARG A 125 3.71 -16.46 -1.63
N ASP A 126 4.45 -16.78 -2.71
CA ASP A 126 5.48 -17.81 -2.72
C ASP A 126 6.88 -17.25 -2.39
N HIS A 127 6.97 -16.02 -1.88
CA HIS A 127 8.20 -15.28 -1.59
C HIS A 127 9.15 -15.18 -2.81
N HIS A 128 8.57 -15.04 -4.00
CA HIS A 128 9.32 -14.81 -5.23
C HIS A 128 9.11 -13.37 -5.71
N ALA A 129 10.16 -12.79 -6.28
CA ALA A 129 10.04 -11.47 -6.90
C ALA A 129 9.05 -11.50 -8.07
N PRO A 130 8.16 -10.50 -8.19
CA PRO A 130 7.28 -10.37 -9.33
C PRO A 130 8.06 -10.20 -10.65
N GLU A 131 7.51 -10.74 -11.73
CA GLU A 131 8.09 -10.54 -13.06
C GLU A 131 8.19 -9.04 -13.40
N GLY A 132 9.36 -8.62 -13.89
CA GLY A 132 9.65 -7.22 -14.24
C GLY A 132 10.27 -6.40 -13.11
N LEU A 133 10.27 -6.89 -11.87
CA LEU A 133 11.08 -6.30 -10.78
C LEU A 133 12.49 -6.91 -10.77
N SER A 134 13.49 -6.08 -10.47
CA SER A 134 14.88 -6.52 -10.37
C SER A 134 15.66 -5.65 -9.39
N GLY A 135 16.82 -6.14 -8.94
CA GLY A 135 17.67 -5.42 -8.00
C GLY A 135 16.97 -5.14 -6.67
N ASP A 136 17.35 -4.04 -6.04
CA ASP A 136 16.89 -3.66 -4.69
C ASP A 136 15.35 -3.64 -4.56
N ALA A 137 14.64 -3.23 -5.62
CA ALA A 137 13.18 -3.22 -5.61
C ALA A 137 12.58 -4.64 -5.51
N ALA A 138 13.20 -5.64 -6.15
CA ALA A 138 12.75 -7.03 -6.03
C ALA A 138 12.98 -7.57 -4.62
N ASP A 139 14.15 -7.29 -4.05
CA ASP A 139 14.51 -7.68 -2.69
C ASP A 139 13.58 -7.01 -1.65
N ASP A 140 13.30 -5.71 -1.81
CA ASP A 140 12.36 -4.97 -0.96
C ASP A 140 10.98 -5.61 -0.90
N TYR A 141 10.44 -6.02 -2.05
CA TYR A 141 9.12 -6.66 -2.09
C TYR A 141 9.11 -8.05 -1.47
N VAL A 142 10.16 -8.85 -1.68
CA VAL A 142 10.28 -10.18 -1.07
C VAL A 142 10.46 -10.08 0.44
N ASP A 143 11.34 -9.18 0.90
CA ASP A 143 11.57 -8.93 2.32
C ASP A 143 10.30 -8.43 3.03
N ALA A 144 9.55 -7.51 2.36
CA ALA A 144 8.29 -7.03 2.89
C ALA A 144 7.25 -8.15 2.99
N ALA A 145 7.18 -9.07 2.03
CA ALA A 145 6.29 -10.22 2.10
C ALA A 145 6.61 -11.11 3.31
N VAL A 146 7.89 -11.37 3.57
CA VAL A 146 8.33 -12.12 4.76
C VAL A 146 8.00 -11.38 6.06
N ALA A 147 8.20 -10.06 6.08
CA ALA A 147 7.89 -9.23 7.25
C ALA A 147 6.39 -9.20 7.55
N LEU A 148 5.54 -9.13 6.52
CA LEU A 148 4.08 -9.18 6.65
C LEU A 148 3.59 -10.50 7.25
N ASP A 149 4.13 -11.64 6.79
CA ASP A 149 3.85 -12.96 7.40
C ASP A 149 4.20 -12.95 8.90
N GLY A 150 5.38 -12.42 9.25
CA GLY A 150 5.82 -12.25 10.63
C GLY A 150 4.92 -11.32 11.46
N ALA A 151 4.28 -10.33 10.82
CA ALA A 151 3.32 -9.41 11.43
C ALA A 151 1.88 -9.95 11.51
N GLY A 152 1.66 -11.20 11.08
CA GLY A 152 0.36 -11.88 11.12
C GLY A 152 -0.57 -11.52 9.98
N ILE A 153 -0.06 -11.01 8.87
CA ILE A 153 -0.81 -10.82 7.63
C ILE A 153 -0.70 -12.09 6.79
N ASP A 154 -1.80 -12.80 6.62
CA ASP A 154 -1.87 -13.93 5.70
C ASP A 154 -1.82 -13.43 4.24
N LEU A 155 -0.68 -13.62 3.59
CA LEU A 155 -0.50 -13.24 2.19
C LEU A 155 -1.51 -13.92 1.25
N GLY A 156 -2.11 -15.04 1.66
CA GLY A 156 -3.21 -15.70 0.97
C GLY A 156 -4.42 -14.78 0.77
N HIS A 157 -4.63 -13.82 1.67
CA HIS A 157 -5.72 -12.84 1.62
C HIS A 157 -5.33 -11.49 1.00
N VAL A 158 -4.05 -11.24 0.70
CA VAL A 158 -3.61 -9.99 0.08
C VAL A 158 -3.86 -10.04 -1.43
N VAL A 159 -4.62 -9.08 -1.96
CA VAL A 159 -4.93 -8.97 -3.40
C VAL A 159 -4.10 -7.91 -4.11
N GLY A 160 -3.63 -6.91 -3.38
CA GLY A 160 -2.75 -5.85 -3.87
C GLY A 160 -1.74 -5.43 -2.80
N MET A 161 -0.51 -5.12 -3.23
CA MET A 161 0.54 -4.63 -2.36
C MET A 161 1.43 -3.63 -3.08
N THR A 162 1.89 -2.62 -2.36
CA THR A 162 3.01 -1.76 -2.77
C THR A 162 3.97 -1.57 -1.61
N VAL A 163 5.27 -1.51 -1.92
CA VAL A 163 6.34 -1.27 -0.95
C VAL A 163 6.99 0.06 -1.30
N PHE A 164 7.29 0.86 -0.29
CA PHE A 164 7.91 2.16 -0.47
C PHE A 164 8.75 2.53 0.75
N HIS A 165 9.74 3.41 0.53
CA HIS A 165 10.54 4.05 1.58
C HIS A 165 10.07 5.49 1.81
N THR A 166 10.13 5.94 3.06
CA THR A 166 9.83 7.33 3.45
C THR A 166 11.09 8.16 3.59
#